data_bb76192ab726242fdf0a56ac8c3b9531
#
_entry.id   bb76192ab726242fdf0a56ac8c3b9531
#
_cell.length_a   1.000
_cell.length_b   1.000
_cell.length_c   1.000
_cell.angle_alpha   90.00
_cell.angle_beta   90.00
_cell.angle_gamma   90.00
#
_symmetry.space_group_name_H-M   'P 1'
#
loop_
_entity.id
_entity.type
_entity.pdbx_description
1 polymer ?
#
loop_
_entity_poly.entity_id
_entity_poly.type
_entity_poly.pdbx_seq_one_letter_code
_entity_poly.pdbx_strand_id
1 'polypeptide(L)'
;MKTMVGDGNLAAAQVAYALSETAAVYPITPSTPMAENCDEWARAGKRNVFGQKMRLTEMQSEGGAAGALHGMLSAGALATTFTASQGLLLMLPDMCKISGELLPGVMHVAARALAYHALSIFGDHSDVMAVRSAGWGMLCAASVQEAADLAVVAHLSAMAGSVPMLHFFDGFRTSHEIQRFEALDEDELRGLLPRTQIQQFRARAMNPEHPHQQGTSQNPDVYFQGREAANPYYFALPEIVQDTMNRVAALTGRPLRLFSYTGVPDAKKVLVLMGSGAETAEETARALMRTGEKVGVVRVRLFRPFSAEALLTAIPESAKRIAVLDRTKESGALGEPLYLDVSAALFAAGRTAKVCGGRYGLGSKEFTPAMVKAVFDALDTMEAGQHFTVGIDDDVTHLSLPIDAHFALPNEGVTSCKFFGLGADGTVGANKSAIKMMSAQTDRQVQAYFAYDSKKSGGYTVSHLRIGAAPIRAPYLIGQADFLACHQPTLMNLDVVAQSVKPGGTVLLNLPDGMEIPAKLRRSIAKRHALLYAIDADAIAAQCGLGGRINTAMQTAFFQLNAFLPEKQRQQLLTESVQAAYAKKGEQVVAANLNAIAVSYTHLRAHETE
;
A
#
# COMPACT_ATOMS: atom_id res chain seq x y z
N MET A 1 -10.39 19.50 -3.08
CA MET A 1 -9.88 18.19 -2.55
C MET A 1 -10.78 17.68 -1.45
N LYS A 2 -10.90 16.36 -1.30
CA LYS A 2 -11.72 15.67 -0.30
C LYS A 2 -10.84 14.76 0.58
N THR A 3 -10.91 14.94 1.90
CA THR A 3 -10.27 14.00 2.85
C THR A 3 -11.04 12.68 2.89
N MET A 4 -10.31 11.58 2.76
CA MET A 4 -10.83 10.21 2.81
C MET A 4 -10.01 9.35 3.77
N VAL A 5 -10.61 8.24 4.20
CA VAL A 5 -9.95 7.22 5.02
C VAL A 5 -10.19 5.87 4.37
N GLY A 6 -9.14 5.22 3.97
CA GLY A 6 -9.21 3.93 3.28
C GLY A 6 -7.84 3.41 2.91
N ASP A 7 -7.84 2.36 2.13
CA ASP A 7 -6.63 1.68 1.66
C ASP A 7 -6.27 2.06 0.21
N GLY A 8 -5.16 1.50 -0.27
CA GLY A 8 -4.68 1.76 -1.63
C GLY A 8 -5.65 1.29 -2.71
N ASN A 9 -6.43 0.23 -2.47
CA ASN A 9 -7.46 -0.21 -3.39
C ASN A 9 -8.58 0.83 -3.54
N LEU A 10 -9.06 1.38 -2.41
CA LEU A 10 -10.06 2.46 -2.43
C LEU A 10 -9.51 3.71 -3.12
N ALA A 11 -8.25 4.06 -2.82
CA ALA A 11 -7.58 5.23 -3.36
C ALA A 11 -7.43 5.16 -4.89
N ALA A 12 -7.04 4.00 -5.43
CA ALA A 12 -6.94 3.79 -6.87
C ALA A 12 -8.32 3.69 -7.55
N ALA A 13 -9.25 2.93 -6.95
CA ALA A 13 -10.57 2.69 -7.52
C ALA A 13 -11.37 3.97 -7.73
N GLN A 14 -11.31 4.93 -6.80
CA GLN A 14 -12.05 6.18 -6.93
C GLN A 14 -11.62 7.01 -8.13
N VAL A 15 -10.31 7.01 -8.43
CA VAL A 15 -9.74 7.71 -9.59
C VAL A 15 -10.08 6.96 -10.87
N ALA A 16 -9.91 5.63 -10.87
CA ALA A 16 -10.27 4.77 -11.99
C ALA A 16 -11.74 4.95 -12.37
N TYR A 17 -12.65 4.98 -11.38
CA TYR A 17 -14.06 5.25 -11.60
C TYR A 17 -14.32 6.64 -12.20
N ALA A 18 -13.65 7.65 -11.67
CA ALA A 18 -13.84 9.02 -12.12
C ALA A 18 -13.35 9.26 -13.56
N LEU A 19 -12.24 8.62 -13.97
CA LEU A 19 -11.53 8.88 -15.23
C LEU A 19 -11.75 7.81 -16.31
N SER A 20 -12.60 6.80 -16.07
CA SER A 20 -12.93 5.76 -17.05
C SER A 20 -14.43 5.67 -17.31
N GLU A 21 -14.80 5.34 -18.55
CA GLU A 21 -16.19 5.12 -18.98
C GLU A 21 -16.60 3.67 -18.74
N THR A 22 -15.64 2.75 -18.84
CA THR A 22 -15.90 1.32 -18.72
C THR A 22 -14.72 0.59 -18.05
N ALA A 23 -15.03 -0.57 -17.47
CA ALA A 23 -14.03 -1.49 -16.93
C ALA A 23 -14.39 -2.93 -17.30
N ALA A 24 -13.39 -3.74 -17.65
CA ALA A 24 -13.51 -5.17 -17.80
C ALA A 24 -12.64 -5.84 -16.71
N VAL A 25 -13.23 -6.74 -15.93
CA VAL A 25 -12.58 -7.28 -14.73
C VAL A 25 -12.76 -8.79 -14.61
N TYR A 26 -11.83 -9.43 -13.92
CA TYR A 26 -12.00 -10.74 -13.32
C TYR A 26 -11.43 -10.71 -11.92
N PRO A 27 -12.20 -11.05 -10.87
CA PRO A 27 -11.79 -10.88 -9.49
C PRO A 27 -10.57 -11.71 -9.12
N ILE A 28 -9.55 -11.06 -8.56
CA ILE A 28 -8.35 -11.70 -8.01
C ILE A 28 -7.84 -10.94 -6.80
N THR A 29 -7.59 -11.65 -5.70
CA THR A 29 -6.99 -11.09 -4.48
C THR A 29 -5.52 -10.70 -4.76
N PRO A 30 -5.04 -9.51 -4.33
CA PRO A 30 -5.71 -8.53 -3.45
C PRO A 30 -6.36 -7.35 -4.19
N SER A 31 -6.57 -7.41 -5.50
CA SER A 31 -7.11 -6.32 -6.34
C SER A 31 -8.64 -6.26 -6.36
N THR A 32 -9.33 -7.34 -5.99
CA THR A 32 -10.80 -7.46 -6.03
C THR A 32 -11.54 -6.26 -5.46
N PRO A 33 -11.16 -5.66 -4.30
CA PRO A 33 -11.87 -4.52 -3.74
C PRO A 33 -11.94 -3.29 -4.65
N MET A 34 -11.02 -3.13 -5.62
CA MET A 34 -11.10 -2.04 -6.60
C MET A 34 -12.33 -2.17 -7.49
N ALA A 35 -12.58 -3.39 -8.01
CA ALA A 35 -13.73 -3.68 -8.83
C ALA A 35 -15.04 -3.60 -8.03
N GLU A 36 -15.06 -4.14 -6.81
CA GLU A 36 -16.21 -4.12 -5.91
C GLU A 36 -16.65 -2.68 -5.61
N ASN A 37 -15.72 -1.78 -5.27
CA ASN A 37 -16.01 -0.36 -5.06
C ASN A 37 -16.60 0.30 -6.31
N CYS A 38 -16.04 0.03 -7.49
CA CYS A 38 -16.54 0.58 -8.75
C CYS A 38 -17.97 0.10 -9.05
N ASP A 39 -18.28 -1.18 -8.84
CA ASP A 39 -19.59 -1.75 -9.04
C ASP A 39 -20.62 -1.16 -8.05
N GLU A 40 -20.25 -1.04 -6.77
CA GLU A 40 -21.11 -0.42 -5.75
C GLU A 40 -21.46 1.03 -6.14
N TRP A 41 -20.49 1.83 -6.56
CA TRP A 41 -20.74 3.22 -6.96
C TRP A 41 -21.58 3.32 -8.23
N ALA A 42 -21.39 2.42 -9.21
CA ALA A 42 -22.20 2.38 -10.41
C ALA A 42 -23.67 2.03 -10.10
N ARG A 43 -23.89 1.06 -9.19
CA ARG A 43 -25.24 0.69 -8.69
C ARG A 43 -25.88 1.82 -7.90
N ALA A 44 -25.10 2.54 -7.10
CA ALA A 44 -25.56 3.72 -6.35
C ALA A 44 -25.86 4.94 -7.26
N GLY A 45 -25.58 4.84 -8.56
CA GLY A 45 -25.88 5.90 -9.52
C GLY A 45 -24.81 7.00 -9.60
N LYS A 46 -23.64 6.82 -9.00
CA LYS A 46 -22.54 7.77 -9.08
C LYS A 46 -22.15 8.01 -10.55
N ARG A 47 -21.88 9.26 -10.90
CA ARG A 47 -21.43 9.62 -12.25
C ARG A 47 -19.92 9.91 -12.22
N ASN A 48 -19.22 9.59 -13.30
CA ASN A 48 -17.83 9.92 -13.55
C ASN A 48 -17.69 11.37 -14.09
N VAL A 49 -16.45 11.81 -14.35
CA VAL A 49 -16.19 13.18 -14.88
C VAL A 49 -16.81 13.42 -16.27
N PHE A 50 -17.19 12.38 -16.99
CA PHE A 50 -17.89 12.45 -18.29
C PHE A 50 -19.41 12.47 -18.16
N GLY A 51 -19.95 12.48 -16.94
CA GLY A 51 -21.38 12.51 -16.65
C GLY A 51 -22.09 11.15 -16.78
N GLN A 52 -21.34 10.07 -16.88
CA GLN A 52 -21.85 8.69 -17.08
C GLN A 52 -21.62 7.83 -15.83
N LYS A 53 -22.41 6.76 -15.67
CA LYS A 53 -22.03 5.68 -14.76
C LYS A 53 -20.97 4.83 -15.44
N MET A 54 -19.95 4.42 -14.71
CA MET A 54 -19.00 3.43 -15.25
C MET A 54 -19.74 2.13 -15.58
N ARG A 55 -19.49 1.60 -16.77
CA ARG A 55 -20.00 0.27 -17.16
C ARG A 55 -18.93 -0.76 -16.81
N LEU A 56 -19.17 -1.53 -15.75
CA LEU A 56 -18.29 -2.62 -15.33
C LEU A 56 -18.82 -3.95 -15.86
N THR A 57 -17.93 -4.75 -16.45
CA THR A 57 -18.26 -6.09 -16.98
C THR A 57 -17.30 -7.10 -16.35
N GLU A 58 -17.84 -8.07 -15.63
CA GLU A 58 -17.08 -9.22 -15.14
C GLU A 58 -17.00 -10.27 -16.25
N MET A 59 -15.77 -10.74 -16.50
CA MET A 59 -15.46 -11.72 -17.53
C MET A 59 -15.22 -13.09 -16.90
N GLN A 60 -14.96 -14.11 -17.73
CA GLN A 60 -14.72 -15.49 -17.29
C GLN A 60 -13.25 -15.80 -16.94
N SER A 61 -12.34 -14.89 -17.27
CA SER A 61 -10.91 -14.99 -16.98
C SER A 61 -10.22 -13.65 -17.14
N GLU A 62 -9.01 -13.51 -16.63
CA GLU A 62 -8.19 -12.30 -16.81
C GLU A 62 -7.84 -12.06 -18.28
N GLY A 63 -7.53 -13.12 -19.06
CA GLY A 63 -7.35 -13.00 -20.51
C GLY A 63 -8.59 -12.48 -21.22
N GLY A 64 -9.78 -12.96 -20.82
CA GLY A 64 -11.06 -12.44 -21.33
C GLY A 64 -11.27 -10.97 -20.96
N ALA A 65 -10.89 -10.58 -19.73
CA ALA A 65 -10.95 -9.17 -19.29
C ALA A 65 -10.01 -8.28 -20.11
N ALA A 66 -8.79 -8.74 -20.41
CA ALA A 66 -7.83 -8.00 -21.25
C ALA A 66 -8.32 -7.88 -22.70
N GLY A 67 -8.88 -8.95 -23.28
CA GLY A 67 -9.48 -8.90 -24.62
C GLY A 67 -10.67 -7.94 -24.70
N ALA A 68 -11.54 -7.94 -23.66
CA ALA A 68 -12.62 -6.97 -23.56
C ALA A 68 -12.11 -5.53 -23.41
N LEU A 69 -11.08 -5.30 -22.57
CA LEU A 69 -10.41 -4.01 -22.44
C LEU A 69 -9.88 -3.52 -23.79
N HIS A 70 -9.19 -4.38 -24.55
CA HIS A 70 -8.69 -4.08 -25.88
C HIS A 70 -9.83 -3.64 -26.82
N GLY A 71 -10.94 -4.41 -26.85
CA GLY A 71 -12.11 -4.07 -27.67
C GLY A 71 -12.77 -2.74 -27.30
N MET A 72 -12.89 -2.45 -26.00
CA MET A 72 -13.43 -1.18 -25.48
C MET A 72 -12.55 0.01 -25.92
N LEU A 73 -11.22 -0.11 -25.78
CA LEU A 73 -10.27 0.91 -26.20
C LEU A 73 -10.30 1.11 -27.72
N SER A 74 -10.34 0.03 -28.50
CA SER A 74 -10.44 0.09 -29.97
C SER A 74 -11.72 0.77 -30.44
N ALA A 75 -12.81 0.66 -29.66
CA ALA A 75 -14.07 1.37 -29.90
C ALA A 75 -14.07 2.83 -29.40
N GLY A 76 -12.95 3.35 -28.87
CA GLY A 76 -12.80 4.73 -28.43
C GLY A 76 -13.29 5.04 -27.03
N ALA A 77 -13.61 4.02 -26.23
CA ALA A 77 -13.96 4.20 -24.82
C ALA A 77 -12.69 4.30 -23.95
N LEU A 78 -12.68 5.21 -22.97
CA LEU A 78 -11.65 5.25 -21.94
C LEU A 78 -11.92 4.12 -20.94
N ALA A 79 -11.04 3.14 -20.91
CA ALA A 79 -11.26 1.88 -20.22
C ALA A 79 -10.13 1.51 -19.25
N THR A 80 -10.49 0.78 -18.19
CA THR A 80 -9.58 0.33 -17.13
C THR A 80 -9.82 -1.13 -16.76
N THR A 81 -8.85 -1.71 -16.04
CA THR A 81 -8.97 -3.04 -15.42
C THR A 81 -8.16 -3.12 -14.12
N PHE A 82 -8.47 -4.13 -13.29
CA PHE A 82 -7.84 -4.38 -12.00
C PHE A 82 -7.38 -5.85 -11.94
N THR A 83 -6.12 -6.10 -11.58
CA THR A 83 -5.59 -7.46 -11.56
C THR A 83 -4.42 -7.62 -10.61
N ALA A 84 -3.86 -8.83 -10.51
CA ALA A 84 -2.66 -9.18 -9.74
C ALA A 84 -2.10 -10.54 -10.19
N SER A 85 -0.83 -10.82 -9.88
CA SER A 85 -0.21 -12.15 -9.93
C SER A 85 -0.38 -12.86 -11.29
N GLN A 86 -0.76 -14.15 -11.27
CA GLN A 86 -1.01 -14.92 -12.49
C GLN A 86 -2.04 -14.28 -13.42
N GLY A 87 -3.02 -13.56 -12.85
CA GLY A 87 -4.02 -12.84 -13.64
C GLY A 87 -3.38 -11.81 -14.56
N LEU A 88 -2.39 -11.06 -14.06
CA LEU A 88 -1.63 -10.12 -14.88
C LEU A 88 -0.86 -10.82 -16.02
N LEU A 89 -0.30 -12.00 -15.76
CA LEU A 89 0.41 -12.78 -16.78
C LEU A 89 -0.54 -13.32 -17.86
N LEU A 90 -1.75 -13.70 -17.50
CA LEU A 90 -2.79 -14.11 -18.46
C LEU A 90 -3.25 -12.96 -19.37
N MET A 91 -3.05 -11.71 -18.95
CA MET A 91 -3.35 -10.52 -19.75
C MET A 91 -2.23 -10.14 -20.73
N LEU A 92 -1.03 -10.70 -20.60
CA LEU A 92 0.18 -10.27 -21.33
C LEU A 92 0.04 -10.23 -22.86
N PRO A 93 -0.60 -11.20 -23.56
CA PRO A 93 -0.79 -11.12 -24.99
C PRO A 93 -1.57 -9.89 -25.44
N ASP A 94 -2.66 -9.57 -24.73
CA ASP A 94 -3.48 -8.40 -25.02
C ASP A 94 -2.78 -7.09 -24.57
N MET A 95 -1.97 -7.12 -23.51
CA MET A 95 -1.13 -5.98 -23.13
C MET A 95 -0.19 -5.58 -24.26
N CYS A 96 0.49 -6.55 -24.88
CA CYS A 96 1.34 -6.30 -26.04
C CYS A 96 0.55 -5.73 -27.23
N LYS A 97 -0.68 -6.18 -27.42
CA LYS A 97 -1.57 -5.70 -28.47
C LYS A 97 -1.98 -4.24 -28.23
N ILE A 98 -2.47 -3.94 -27.02
CA ILE A 98 -2.91 -2.60 -26.60
C ILE A 98 -1.77 -1.59 -26.73
N SER A 99 -0.55 -1.94 -26.30
CA SER A 99 0.61 -1.07 -26.39
C SER A 99 1.08 -0.88 -27.85
N GLY A 100 1.07 -1.95 -28.64
CA GLY A 100 1.44 -1.90 -30.06
C GLY A 100 0.49 -1.06 -30.91
N GLU A 101 -0.76 -0.93 -30.50
CA GLU A 101 -1.78 -0.10 -31.15
C GLU A 101 -1.88 1.31 -30.51
N LEU A 102 -1.03 1.65 -29.55
CA LEU A 102 -0.97 2.95 -28.88
C LEU A 102 -2.34 3.37 -28.29
N LEU A 103 -2.99 2.43 -27.61
CA LEU A 103 -4.29 2.64 -26.97
C LEU A 103 -4.11 3.06 -25.50
N PRO A 104 -4.78 4.13 -25.04
CA PRO A 104 -4.56 4.73 -23.71
C PRO A 104 -5.29 3.99 -22.58
N GLY A 105 -5.13 2.67 -22.49
CA GLY A 105 -5.67 1.86 -21.41
C GLY A 105 -4.92 2.08 -20.10
N VAL A 106 -5.62 1.93 -18.97
CA VAL A 106 -4.99 1.96 -17.65
C VAL A 106 -5.32 0.70 -16.88
N MET A 107 -4.28 0.09 -16.31
CA MET A 107 -4.38 -1.08 -15.47
C MET A 107 -3.89 -0.75 -14.06
N HIS A 108 -4.67 -1.08 -13.04
CA HIS A 108 -4.26 -0.96 -11.65
C HIS A 108 -3.95 -2.35 -11.08
N VAL A 109 -2.76 -2.49 -10.51
CA VAL A 109 -2.25 -3.76 -10.01
C VAL A 109 -1.88 -3.64 -8.54
N ALA A 110 -2.57 -4.40 -7.69
CA ALA A 110 -2.09 -4.65 -6.34
C ALA A 110 -1.09 -5.81 -6.41
N ALA A 111 0.19 -5.47 -6.59
CA ALA A 111 1.25 -6.38 -6.97
C ALA A 111 1.39 -7.55 -5.99
N ARG A 112 1.40 -8.78 -6.51
CA ARG A 112 1.37 -10.02 -5.75
C ARG A 112 2.35 -11.03 -6.32
N ALA A 113 2.96 -11.82 -5.42
CA ALA A 113 3.86 -12.92 -5.76
C ALA A 113 3.27 -13.87 -6.81
N LEU A 114 4.11 -14.31 -7.73
CA LEU A 114 3.79 -15.41 -8.63
C LEU A 114 3.93 -16.75 -7.92
N ALA A 115 3.17 -17.75 -8.34
CA ALA A 115 3.34 -19.12 -7.90
C ALA A 115 4.55 -19.74 -8.60
N TYR A 116 5.64 -19.93 -7.84
CA TYR A 116 6.84 -20.64 -8.28
C TYR A 116 6.88 -22.05 -7.67
N HIS A 117 7.70 -22.26 -6.64
CA HIS A 117 7.77 -23.51 -5.89
C HIS A 117 6.56 -23.74 -4.98
N ALA A 118 5.88 -22.65 -4.61
CA ALA A 118 4.66 -22.66 -3.81
C ALA A 118 3.80 -21.45 -4.18
N LEU A 119 2.50 -21.53 -3.90
CA LEU A 119 1.59 -20.39 -3.98
C LEU A 119 1.82 -19.47 -2.78
N SER A 120 2.02 -18.18 -3.06
CA SER A 120 1.90 -17.11 -2.07
C SER A 120 0.84 -16.10 -2.54
N ILE A 121 -0.11 -15.79 -1.68
CA ILE A 121 -1.10 -14.75 -1.99
C ILE A 121 -0.59 -13.34 -1.63
N PHE A 122 0.55 -13.24 -0.95
CA PHE A 122 1.10 -11.99 -0.43
C PHE A 122 1.89 -11.21 -1.49
N GLY A 123 2.14 -9.93 -1.19
CA GLY A 123 2.68 -8.97 -2.16
C GLY A 123 4.18 -9.10 -2.39
N ASP A 124 4.58 -9.00 -3.64
CA ASP A 124 5.90 -8.59 -4.14
C ASP A 124 5.74 -8.10 -5.58
N HIS A 125 6.84 -7.78 -6.26
CA HIS A 125 6.81 -7.21 -7.61
C HIS A 125 7.05 -8.25 -8.73
N SER A 126 7.01 -9.54 -8.44
CA SER A 126 7.32 -10.57 -9.45
C SER A 126 6.36 -10.56 -10.64
N ASP A 127 5.08 -10.26 -10.40
CA ASP A 127 4.07 -10.17 -11.45
C ASP A 127 4.30 -8.97 -12.40
N VAL A 128 4.45 -7.77 -11.86
CA VAL A 128 4.68 -6.56 -12.66
C VAL A 128 6.03 -6.59 -13.38
N MET A 129 7.06 -7.18 -12.76
CA MET A 129 8.35 -7.34 -13.41
C MET A 129 8.33 -8.36 -14.55
N ALA A 130 7.50 -9.39 -14.46
CA ALA A 130 7.34 -10.37 -15.55
C ALA A 130 6.74 -9.74 -16.82
N VAL A 131 5.91 -8.70 -16.69
CA VAL A 131 5.26 -8.01 -17.84
C VAL A 131 5.93 -6.69 -18.22
N ARG A 132 7.09 -6.34 -17.64
CA ARG A 132 7.79 -5.06 -17.88
C ARG A 132 8.15 -4.76 -19.32
N SER A 133 8.21 -5.79 -20.16
CA SER A 133 8.51 -5.67 -21.59
C SER A 133 7.28 -5.51 -22.48
N ALA A 134 6.07 -5.47 -21.91
CA ALA A 134 4.82 -5.39 -22.67
C ALA A 134 4.56 -4.02 -23.33
N GLY A 135 5.43 -3.03 -23.13
CA GLY A 135 5.28 -1.69 -23.72
C GLY A 135 4.30 -0.79 -22.96
N TRP A 136 4.01 -1.06 -21.70
CA TRP A 136 3.21 -0.20 -20.83
C TRP A 136 4.11 0.75 -20.03
N GLY A 137 3.67 2.00 -19.86
CA GLY A 137 4.28 2.87 -18.86
C GLY A 137 3.98 2.31 -17.47
N MET A 138 4.97 2.29 -16.57
CA MET A 138 4.84 1.64 -15.27
C MET A 138 5.10 2.63 -14.14
N LEU A 139 4.06 2.93 -13.36
CA LEU A 139 4.09 3.82 -12.19
C LEU A 139 3.90 3.04 -10.89
N CYS A 140 4.85 3.18 -9.97
CA CYS A 140 4.84 2.52 -8.66
C CYS A 140 4.49 3.51 -7.54
N ALA A 141 3.41 3.26 -6.80
CA ALA A 141 3.04 4.03 -5.63
C ALA A 141 3.57 3.38 -4.33
N ALA A 142 4.07 4.20 -3.42
CA ALA A 142 4.66 3.76 -2.17
C ALA A 142 3.70 3.80 -0.97
N SER A 143 2.60 4.53 -1.06
CA SER A 143 1.63 4.73 0.02
C SER A 143 0.22 4.86 -0.51
N VAL A 144 -0.76 4.86 0.39
CA VAL A 144 -2.17 5.09 0.04
C VAL A 144 -2.37 6.45 -0.62
N GLN A 145 -1.69 7.49 -0.13
CA GLN A 145 -1.73 8.82 -0.76
C GLN A 145 -1.16 8.78 -2.18
N GLU A 146 -0.02 8.14 -2.37
CA GLU A 146 0.55 8.01 -3.72
C GLU A 146 -0.29 7.11 -4.63
N ALA A 147 -1.00 6.11 -4.10
CA ALA A 147 -1.93 5.31 -4.88
C ALA A 147 -3.07 6.17 -5.47
N ALA A 148 -3.56 7.18 -4.73
CA ALA A 148 -4.51 8.14 -5.26
C ALA A 148 -3.88 9.09 -6.30
N ASP A 149 -2.76 9.73 -5.95
CA ASP A 149 -2.13 10.75 -6.79
C ASP A 149 -1.58 10.16 -8.10
N LEU A 150 -0.90 9.00 -8.03
CA LEU A 150 -0.32 8.35 -9.21
C LEU A 150 -1.37 7.63 -10.07
N ALA A 151 -2.54 7.26 -9.53
CA ALA A 151 -3.66 6.83 -10.35
C ALA A 151 -4.12 7.95 -11.28
N VAL A 152 -4.23 9.20 -10.77
CA VAL A 152 -4.54 10.37 -11.60
C VAL A 152 -3.47 10.57 -12.68
N VAL A 153 -2.18 10.53 -12.28
CA VAL A 153 -1.06 10.66 -13.22
C VAL A 153 -1.12 9.56 -14.30
N ALA A 154 -1.40 8.30 -13.94
CA ALA A 154 -1.48 7.21 -14.89
C ALA A 154 -2.56 7.44 -15.96
N HIS A 155 -3.79 7.78 -15.54
CA HIS A 155 -4.89 8.01 -16.47
C HIS A 155 -4.62 9.21 -17.39
N LEU A 156 -4.20 10.33 -16.83
CA LEU A 156 -3.95 11.53 -17.63
C LEU A 156 -2.76 11.37 -18.58
N SER A 157 -1.70 10.68 -18.14
CA SER A 157 -0.52 10.41 -18.98
C SER A 157 -0.83 9.42 -20.11
N ALA A 158 -1.66 8.39 -19.85
CA ALA A 158 -2.13 7.48 -20.89
C ALA A 158 -2.90 8.24 -21.98
N MET A 159 -3.85 9.09 -21.58
CA MET A 159 -4.64 9.91 -22.49
C MET A 159 -3.76 10.90 -23.28
N ALA A 160 -2.80 11.55 -22.61
CA ALA A 160 -1.94 12.57 -23.24
C ALA A 160 -0.89 11.96 -24.17
N GLY A 161 -0.31 10.83 -23.78
CA GLY A 161 0.81 10.19 -24.48
C GLY A 161 0.39 9.09 -25.46
N SER A 162 -0.87 8.69 -25.51
CA SER A 162 -1.35 7.51 -26.28
C SER A 162 -0.57 6.21 -25.97
N VAL A 163 -0.03 6.08 -24.78
CA VAL A 163 0.67 4.88 -24.30
C VAL A 163 -0.10 4.33 -23.10
N PRO A 164 -0.41 3.02 -23.07
CA PRO A 164 -1.12 2.44 -21.93
C PRO A 164 -0.26 2.50 -20.67
N MET A 165 -0.90 2.66 -19.51
CA MET A 165 -0.23 2.81 -18.22
C MET A 165 -0.61 1.69 -17.26
N LEU A 166 0.39 1.09 -16.61
CA LEU A 166 0.26 0.18 -15.50
C LEU A 166 0.64 0.92 -14.22
N HIS A 167 -0.37 1.21 -13.40
CA HIS A 167 -0.20 1.78 -12.07
C HIS A 167 -0.23 0.65 -11.05
N PHE A 168 0.81 0.50 -10.24
CA PHE A 168 0.89 -0.57 -9.25
C PHE A 168 1.36 -0.08 -7.89
N PHE A 169 1.01 -0.85 -6.88
CA PHE A 169 1.40 -0.67 -5.49
C PHE A 169 1.45 -2.05 -4.81
N ASP A 170 2.11 -2.11 -3.66
CA ASP A 170 2.32 -3.36 -2.94
C ASP A 170 1.01 -3.99 -2.48
N GLY A 171 0.71 -5.18 -3.01
CA GLY A 171 -0.39 -6.01 -2.57
C GLY A 171 -0.26 -6.41 -1.10
N PHE A 172 -1.38 -6.54 -0.40
CA PHE A 172 -1.49 -6.79 1.04
C PHE A 172 -0.78 -5.76 1.94
N ARG A 173 0.10 -4.91 1.42
CA ARG A 173 0.63 -3.78 2.19
C ARG A 173 -0.16 -2.51 1.86
N THR A 174 0.23 -1.77 0.83
CA THR A 174 -0.48 -0.54 0.42
C THR A 174 -1.94 -0.79 0.07
N SER A 175 -2.25 -1.94 -0.56
CA SER A 175 -3.63 -2.29 -0.95
C SER A 175 -4.58 -2.52 0.24
N HIS A 176 -4.07 -2.79 1.45
CA HIS A 176 -4.87 -3.11 2.64
C HIS A 176 -4.50 -2.26 3.86
N GLU A 177 -3.53 -1.36 3.73
CA GLU A 177 -3.18 -0.42 4.78
C GLU A 177 -4.15 0.76 4.79
N ILE A 178 -4.87 0.95 5.88
CA ILE A 178 -5.79 2.08 6.02
C ILE A 178 -5.02 3.31 6.46
N GLN A 179 -5.17 4.38 5.69
CA GLN A 179 -4.62 5.72 5.99
C GLN A 179 -5.67 6.80 5.76
N ARG A 180 -5.43 7.97 6.35
CA ARG A 180 -6.07 9.21 5.94
C ARG A 180 -5.33 9.73 4.70
N PHE A 181 -6.05 10.06 3.65
CA PHE A 181 -5.50 10.61 2.42
C PHE A 181 -6.42 11.68 1.83
N GLU A 182 -5.88 12.51 0.97
CA GLU A 182 -6.60 13.55 0.24
C GLU A 182 -6.73 13.17 -1.22
N ALA A 183 -7.94 13.22 -1.72
CA ALA A 183 -8.27 12.92 -3.11
C ALA A 183 -8.74 14.16 -3.83
N LEU A 184 -8.39 14.29 -5.11
CA LEU A 184 -8.97 15.30 -5.99
C LEU A 184 -10.47 15.00 -6.18
N ASP A 185 -11.28 16.04 -6.19
CA ASP A 185 -12.71 15.93 -6.48
C ASP A 185 -12.97 15.86 -7.99
N GLU A 186 -14.23 15.65 -8.36
CA GLU A 186 -14.60 15.45 -9.77
C GLU A 186 -14.38 16.69 -10.63
N ASP A 187 -14.52 17.90 -10.08
CA ASP A 187 -14.32 19.16 -10.82
C ASP A 187 -12.83 19.43 -11.03
N GLU A 188 -12.01 19.19 -10.02
CA GLU A 188 -10.54 19.23 -10.11
C GLU A 188 -10.03 18.24 -11.16
N LEU A 189 -10.51 17.00 -11.15
CA LEU A 189 -10.16 15.97 -12.15
C LEU A 189 -10.60 16.37 -13.55
N ARG A 190 -11.81 16.94 -13.69
CA ARG A 190 -12.35 17.41 -14.98
C ARG A 190 -11.51 18.56 -15.55
N GLY A 191 -10.96 19.40 -14.69
CA GLY A 191 -10.05 20.50 -15.06
C GLY A 191 -8.70 20.02 -15.60
N LEU A 192 -8.26 18.81 -15.20
CA LEU A 192 -6.99 18.23 -15.64
C LEU A 192 -7.06 17.46 -16.97
N LEU A 193 -8.26 17.17 -17.50
CA LEU A 193 -8.43 16.33 -18.68
C LEU A 193 -7.70 16.87 -19.92
N PRO A 194 -6.91 16.07 -20.64
CA PRO A 194 -6.30 16.44 -21.92
C PRO A 194 -7.33 16.30 -23.06
N ARG A 195 -8.25 17.24 -23.14
CA ARG A 195 -9.45 17.15 -24.01
C ARG A 195 -9.12 16.94 -25.48
N THR A 196 -8.09 17.62 -25.99
CA THR A 196 -7.65 17.48 -27.38
C THR A 196 -7.18 16.06 -27.69
N GLN A 197 -6.36 15.48 -26.81
CA GLN A 197 -5.84 14.14 -26.99
C GLN A 197 -6.94 13.07 -26.86
N ILE A 198 -7.91 13.29 -25.96
CA ILE A 198 -9.10 12.42 -25.87
C ILE A 198 -9.90 12.46 -27.16
N GLN A 199 -10.09 13.63 -27.77
CA GLN A 199 -10.78 13.76 -29.07
C GLN A 199 -10.00 13.06 -30.18
N GLN A 200 -8.67 13.22 -30.23
CA GLN A 200 -7.81 12.55 -31.20
C GLN A 200 -7.85 11.02 -31.04
N PHE A 201 -7.86 10.53 -29.80
CA PHE A 201 -8.04 9.09 -29.52
C PHE A 201 -9.37 8.58 -30.05
N ARG A 202 -10.48 9.27 -29.76
CA ARG A 202 -11.81 8.89 -30.25
C ARG A 202 -11.96 8.98 -31.76
N ALA A 203 -11.26 9.93 -32.40
CA ALA A 203 -11.23 10.04 -33.86
C ALA A 203 -10.53 8.85 -34.55
N ARG A 204 -9.64 8.16 -33.84
CA ARG A 204 -8.97 6.93 -34.30
C ARG A 204 -9.74 5.64 -33.98
N ALA A 205 -10.89 5.75 -33.29
CA ALA A 205 -11.68 4.59 -32.94
C ALA A 205 -12.20 3.86 -34.19
N MET A 206 -12.39 2.55 -34.05
CA MET A 206 -13.05 1.74 -35.11
C MET A 206 -14.45 2.28 -35.37
N ASN A 207 -14.70 2.71 -36.60
CA ASN A 207 -15.95 3.33 -37.01
C ASN A 207 -16.36 2.77 -38.38
N PRO A 208 -17.58 2.22 -38.53
CA PRO A 208 -18.07 1.70 -39.82
C PRO A 208 -18.12 2.75 -40.93
N GLU A 209 -18.29 4.03 -40.59
CA GLU A 209 -18.34 5.12 -41.58
C GLU A 209 -16.92 5.54 -42.05
N HIS A 210 -15.89 5.20 -41.29
CA HIS A 210 -14.47 5.43 -41.62
C HIS A 210 -13.68 4.16 -41.31
N PRO A 211 -13.89 3.08 -42.11
CA PRO A 211 -13.29 1.78 -41.82
C PRO A 211 -11.78 1.80 -42.00
N HIS A 212 -11.07 1.18 -41.08
CA HIS A 212 -9.64 0.94 -41.18
C HIS A 212 -9.28 -0.42 -40.58
N GLN A 213 -8.14 -0.97 -40.94
CA GLN A 213 -7.63 -2.23 -40.42
C GLN A 213 -6.67 -1.98 -39.26
N GLN A 214 -6.84 -2.77 -38.18
CA GLN A 214 -5.90 -2.85 -37.06
C GLN A 214 -5.49 -4.31 -36.85
N GLY A 215 -4.26 -4.51 -36.34
CA GLY A 215 -3.80 -5.83 -35.92
C GLY A 215 -3.68 -6.85 -37.05
N THR A 216 -3.30 -6.41 -38.22
CA THR A 216 -3.08 -7.29 -39.38
C THR A 216 -1.79 -8.09 -39.25
N SER A 217 -1.66 -9.18 -40.03
CA SER A 217 -0.40 -9.87 -40.21
C SER A 217 0.55 -9.02 -41.05
N GLN A 218 1.81 -8.93 -40.62
CA GLN A 218 2.85 -8.20 -41.33
C GLN A 218 4.02 -9.13 -41.64
N ASN A 219 4.61 -8.96 -42.84
CA ASN A 219 5.80 -9.66 -43.27
C ASN A 219 7.08 -9.02 -42.70
N PRO A 220 8.25 -9.71 -42.77
CA PRO A 220 9.53 -9.20 -42.23
C PRO A 220 9.95 -7.83 -42.75
N ASP A 221 9.54 -7.47 -43.97
CA ASP A 221 9.86 -6.19 -44.61
C ASP A 221 9.24 -4.96 -43.96
N VAL A 222 8.15 -5.11 -43.22
CA VAL A 222 7.44 -3.99 -42.58
C VAL A 222 7.31 -4.10 -41.06
N TYR A 223 7.33 -5.32 -40.50
CA TYR A 223 7.07 -5.54 -39.07
C TYR A 223 8.08 -4.82 -38.17
N PHE A 224 9.36 -4.95 -38.42
CA PHE A 224 10.42 -4.32 -37.64
C PHE A 224 10.31 -2.79 -37.69
N GLN A 225 10.14 -2.23 -38.87
CA GLN A 225 9.96 -0.78 -39.04
C GLN A 225 8.71 -0.28 -38.33
N GLY A 226 7.62 -1.03 -38.37
CA GLY A 226 6.39 -0.71 -37.61
C GLY A 226 6.62 -0.69 -36.08
N ARG A 227 7.45 -1.60 -35.56
CA ARG A 227 7.84 -1.60 -34.14
C ARG A 227 8.65 -0.35 -33.75
N GLU A 228 9.58 0.08 -34.60
CA GLU A 228 10.40 1.28 -34.37
C GLU A 228 9.60 2.59 -34.49
N ALA A 229 8.54 2.60 -35.30
CA ALA A 229 7.69 3.78 -35.48
C ALA A 229 6.98 4.24 -34.18
N ALA A 230 6.88 3.38 -33.17
CA ALA A 230 6.34 3.72 -31.87
C ALA A 230 7.33 4.48 -30.96
N ASN A 231 8.63 4.48 -31.26
CA ASN A 231 9.66 5.08 -30.41
C ASN A 231 9.40 6.52 -29.98
N PRO A 232 8.90 7.45 -30.82
CA PRO A 232 8.63 8.83 -30.42
C PRO A 232 7.64 8.93 -29.24
N TYR A 233 6.66 8.04 -29.14
CA TYR A 233 5.70 8.02 -28.05
C TYR A 233 6.37 7.67 -26.71
N TYR A 234 7.28 6.68 -26.73
CA TYR A 234 8.01 6.26 -25.53
C TYR A 234 9.10 7.25 -25.13
N PHE A 235 9.73 7.95 -26.08
CA PHE A 235 10.70 9.01 -25.77
C PHE A 235 10.03 10.23 -25.12
N ALA A 236 8.81 10.58 -25.54
CA ALA A 236 8.06 11.70 -24.98
C ALA A 236 7.40 11.36 -23.64
N LEU A 237 7.14 10.09 -23.33
CA LEU A 237 6.33 9.70 -22.19
C LEU A 237 6.90 10.15 -20.84
N PRO A 238 8.21 10.09 -20.52
CA PRO A 238 8.74 10.58 -19.26
C PRO A 238 8.44 12.06 -18.99
N GLU A 239 8.55 12.91 -20.01
CA GLU A 239 8.23 14.33 -19.93
C GLU A 239 6.72 14.53 -19.70
N ILE A 240 5.87 13.83 -20.45
CA ILE A 240 4.40 13.87 -20.28
C ILE A 240 4.00 13.44 -18.86
N VAL A 241 4.62 12.40 -18.33
CA VAL A 241 4.38 11.94 -16.95
C VAL A 241 4.82 13.00 -15.95
N GLN A 242 6.01 13.60 -16.12
CA GLN A 242 6.49 14.64 -15.21
C GLN A 242 5.62 15.89 -15.25
N ASP A 243 5.17 16.33 -16.43
CA ASP A 243 4.25 17.46 -16.58
C ASP A 243 2.90 17.16 -15.89
N THR A 244 2.40 15.95 -16.07
CA THR A 244 1.18 15.52 -15.37
C THR A 244 1.37 15.53 -13.86
N MET A 245 2.51 15.03 -13.36
CA MET A 245 2.88 15.10 -11.94
C MET A 245 2.93 16.55 -11.45
N ASN A 246 3.50 17.47 -12.23
CA ASN A 246 3.56 18.89 -11.87
C ASN A 246 2.15 19.51 -11.78
N ARG A 247 1.25 19.17 -12.70
CA ARG A 247 -0.15 19.66 -12.69
C ARG A 247 -0.92 19.11 -11.47
N VAL A 248 -0.75 17.84 -11.14
CA VAL A 248 -1.33 17.26 -9.92
C VAL A 248 -0.74 17.92 -8.68
N ALA A 249 0.58 18.12 -8.63
CA ALA A 249 1.27 18.76 -7.51
C ALA A 249 0.79 20.23 -7.31
N ALA A 250 0.50 20.96 -8.38
CA ALA A 250 -0.02 22.32 -8.30
C ALA A 250 -1.39 22.40 -7.60
N LEU A 251 -2.23 21.38 -7.73
CA LEU A 251 -3.53 21.31 -7.05
C LEU A 251 -3.43 20.76 -5.63
N THR A 252 -2.54 19.80 -5.42
CA THR A 252 -2.47 19.05 -4.16
C THR A 252 -1.46 19.60 -3.15
N GLY A 253 -0.52 20.45 -3.62
CA GLY A 253 0.62 20.91 -2.81
C GLY A 253 1.66 19.81 -2.53
N ARG A 254 1.51 18.60 -3.09
CA ARG A 254 2.40 17.46 -2.91
C ARG A 254 3.33 17.30 -4.12
N PRO A 255 4.64 17.59 -3.98
CA PRO A 255 5.57 17.49 -5.10
C PRO A 255 5.76 16.02 -5.50
N LEU A 256 5.58 15.73 -6.79
CA LEU A 256 5.80 14.42 -7.41
C LEU A 256 6.93 14.53 -8.45
N ARG A 257 7.80 13.53 -8.48
CA ARG A 257 8.92 13.41 -9.43
C ARG A 257 9.00 11.98 -9.93
N LEU A 258 9.52 11.76 -11.13
CA LEU A 258 9.79 10.42 -11.67
C LEU A 258 10.69 9.62 -10.72
N PHE A 259 11.74 10.29 -10.23
CA PHE A 259 12.63 9.84 -9.16
C PHE A 259 12.72 10.95 -8.11
N SER A 260 12.61 10.63 -6.85
CA SER A 260 12.79 11.63 -5.79
C SER A 260 13.89 11.21 -4.83
N TYR A 261 14.65 12.19 -4.39
CA TYR A 261 15.76 11.99 -3.45
C TYR A 261 15.40 12.48 -2.05
N THR A 262 15.70 11.66 -1.06
CA THR A 262 15.67 12.01 0.37
C THR A 262 17.03 11.68 0.97
N GLY A 263 17.79 12.67 1.39
CA GLY A 263 19.14 12.46 1.92
C GLY A 263 19.92 13.76 2.09
N VAL A 264 21.14 13.65 2.60
CA VAL A 264 22.06 14.81 2.61
C VAL A 264 22.61 15.06 1.21
N PRO A 265 22.88 16.32 0.82
CA PRO A 265 23.36 16.64 -0.53
C PRO A 265 24.71 15.97 -0.89
N ASP A 266 25.53 15.68 0.10
CA ASP A 266 26.85 15.06 -0.05
C ASP A 266 26.88 13.58 0.39
N ALA A 267 25.74 12.89 0.25
CA ALA A 267 25.62 11.47 0.62
C ALA A 267 26.68 10.61 -0.09
N LYS A 268 27.26 9.69 0.66
CA LYS A 268 28.25 8.71 0.15
C LYS A 268 27.62 7.36 -0.16
N LYS A 269 26.55 7.02 0.55
CA LYS A 269 25.78 5.79 0.41
C LYS A 269 24.36 6.14 0.02
N VAL A 270 23.85 5.51 -1.04
CA VAL A 270 22.49 5.75 -1.56
C VAL A 270 21.78 4.42 -1.76
N LEU A 271 20.53 4.34 -1.31
CA LEU A 271 19.63 3.24 -1.67
C LEU A 271 18.71 3.68 -2.81
N VAL A 272 18.43 2.77 -3.74
CA VAL A 272 17.48 2.97 -4.84
C VAL A 272 16.44 1.88 -4.76
N LEU A 273 15.17 2.23 -4.61
CA LEU A 273 14.08 1.25 -4.54
C LEU A 273 12.73 1.87 -4.90
N MET A 274 11.70 1.02 -5.02
CA MET A 274 10.33 1.43 -5.33
C MET A 274 9.32 0.80 -4.37
N GLY A 275 8.07 1.26 -4.39
CA GLY A 275 6.98 0.77 -3.57
C GLY A 275 7.09 1.15 -2.09
N SER A 276 6.37 0.45 -1.23
CA SER A 276 6.25 0.79 0.19
C SER A 276 7.59 0.74 0.93
N GLY A 277 8.52 -0.11 0.49
CA GLY A 277 9.86 -0.19 1.06
C GLY A 277 10.64 1.13 1.01
N ALA A 278 10.33 2.00 0.03
CA ALA A 278 10.95 3.31 -0.08
C ALA A 278 10.57 4.22 1.09
N GLU A 279 9.35 4.15 1.62
CA GLU A 279 8.98 4.93 2.82
C GLU A 279 9.74 4.48 4.07
N THR A 280 9.90 3.16 4.28
CA THR A 280 10.74 2.62 5.36
C THR A 280 12.19 3.10 5.23
N ALA A 281 12.74 3.05 4.00
CA ALA A 281 14.11 3.48 3.74
C ALA A 281 14.31 4.98 3.98
N GLU A 282 13.37 5.82 3.53
CA GLU A 282 13.43 7.27 3.74
C GLU A 282 13.33 7.66 5.22
N GLU A 283 12.42 7.04 6.00
CA GLU A 283 12.30 7.29 7.44
C GLU A 283 13.60 6.88 8.17
N THR A 284 14.18 5.74 7.80
CA THR A 284 15.45 5.28 8.36
C THR A 284 16.58 6.22 7.98
N ALA A 285 16.67 6.65 6.73
CA ALA A 285 17.69 7.61 6.30
C ALA A 285 17.58 8.95 7.06
N ARG A 286 16.36 9.46 7.28
CA ARG A 286 16.14 10.67 8.08
C ARG A 286 16.64 10.51 9.52
N ALA A 287 16.46 9.34 10.12
CA ALA A 287 16.98 9.06 11.46
C ALA A 287 18.51 8.99 11.48
N LEU A 288 19.12 8.30 10.51
CA LEU A 288 20.57 8.20 10.38
C LEU A 288 21.23 9.56 10.08
N MET A 289 20.61 10.41 9.27
CA MET A 289 21.09 11.77 9.04
C MET A 289 21.14 12.62 10.31
N ARG A 290 20.18 12.45 11.24
CA ARG A 290 20.20 13.15 12.54
C ARG A 290 21.40 12.75 13.41
N THR A 291 21.96 11.57 13.21
CA THR A 291 23.19 11.10 13.87
C THR A 291 24.47 11.41 13.07
N GLY A 292 24.34 12.13 11.96
CA GLY A 292 25.46 12.61 11.15
C GLY A 292 25.89 11.68 10.02
N GLU A 293 25.14 10.61 9.73
CA GLU A 293 25.46 9.72 8.62
C GLU A 293 25.18 10.36 7.25
N LYS A 294 26.08 10.14 6.29
CA LYS A 294 25.98 10.68 4.92
C LYS A 294 25.29 9.70 4.00
N VAL A 295 23.99 9.56 4.19
CA VAL A 295 23.13 8.61 3.50
C VAL A 295 22.01 9.30 2.72
N GLY A 296 21.47 8.59 1.74
CA GLY A 296 20.31 9.03 0.97
C GLY A 296 19.55 7.87 0.35
N VAL A 297 18.33 8.17 -0.07
CA VAL A 297 17.41 7.23 -0.71
C VAL A 297 16.84 7.87 -1.96
N VAL A 298 16.86 7.15 -3.08
CA VAL A 298 16.15 7.48 -4.30
C VAL A 298 14.92 6.58 -4.41
N ARG A 299 13.74 7.20 -4.39
CA ARG A 299 12.46 6.54 -4.65
C ARG A 299 12.15 6.58 -6.12
N VAL A 300 11.89 5.42 -6.72
CA VAL A 300 11.48 5.28 -8.12
C VAL A 300 9.96 5.26 -8.21
N ARG A 301 9.37 6.19 -9.01
CA ARG A 301 7.94 6.17 -9.33
C ARG A 301 7.68 5.75 -10.77
N LEU A 302 8.41 6.29 -11.75
CA LEU A 302 8.32 5.83 -13.13
C LEU A 302 9.40 4.78 -13.40
N PHE A 303 9.00 3.51 -13.50
CA PHE A 303 9.92 2.41 -13.81
C PHE A 303 10.03 2.17 -15.33
N ARG A 304 8.96 2.40 -16.09
CA ARG A 304 8.94 2.34 -17.56
C ARG A 304 8.15 3.53 -18.15
N PRO A 305 8.66 4.17 -19.20
CA PRO A 305 10.03 4.10 -19.70
C PRO A 305 11.04 4.52 -18.64
N PHE A 306 12.22 3.87 -18.62
CA PHE A 306 13.24 4.20 -17.62
C PHE A 306 14.01 5.45 -18.05
N SER A 307 13.86 6.55 -17.32
CA SER A 307 14.58 7.79 -17.59
C SER A 307 15.93 7.82 -16.87
N ALA A 308 16.99 7.47 -17.60
CA ALA A 308 18.36 7.53 -17.07
C ALA A 308 18.73 8.95 -16.63
N GLU A 309 18.35 9.98 -17.38
CA GLU A 309 18.60 11.39 -17.05
C GLU A 309 17.96 11.79 -15.71
N ALA A 310 16.67 11.45 -15.52
CA ALA A 310 15.97 11.77 -14.29
C ALA A 310 16.55 11.00 -13.07
N LEU A 311 16.96 9.75 -13.25
CA LEU A 311 17.67 8.98 -12.21
C LEU A 311 18.99 9.64 -11.83
N LEU A 312 19.83 9.98 -12.82
CA LEU A 312 21.15 10.57 -12.62
C LEU A 312 21.05 11.95 -11.93
N THR A 313 20.01 12.72 -12.24
CA THR A 313 19.70 13.98 -11.57
C THR A 313 19.33 13.76 -10.09
N ALA A 314 18.65 12.66 -9.79
CA ALA A 314 18.24 12.34 -8.42
C ALA A 314 19.39 11.79 -7.55
N ILE A 315 20.39 11.13 -8.15
CA ILE A 315 21.53 10.56 -7.41
C ILE A 315 22.62 11.63 -7.20
N PRO A 316 22.99 11.99 -5.97
CA PRO A 316 24.08 12.92 -5.72
C PRO A 316 25.39 12.50 -6.40
N GLU A 317 26.14 13.45 -6.94
CA GLU A 317 27.46 13.16 -7.55
C GLU A 317 28.45 12.58 -6.54
N SER A 318 28.30 12.92 -5.29
CA SER A 318 29.10 12.43 -4.18
C SER A 318 28.86 10.96 -3.82
N ALA A 319 27.80 10.33 -4.35
CA ALA A 319 27.46 8.94 -4.07
C ALA A 319 28.53 8.00 -4.65
N LYS A 320 29.20 7.25 -3.78
CA LYS A 320 30.24 6.29 -4.15
C LYS A 320 29.79 4.84 -4.06
N ARG A 321 28.76 4.59 -3.28
CA ARG A 321 28.23 3.27 -2.98
C ARG A 321 26.71 3.29 -3.08
N ILE A 322 26.15 2.43 -3.93
CA ILE A 322 24.73 2.40 -4.21
C ILE A 322 24.23 0.96 -4.02
N ALA A 323 23.22 0.77 -3.19
CA ALA A 323 22.46 -0.48 -3.15
C ALA A 323 21.14 -0.28 -3.87
N VAL A 324 20.86 -1.12 -4.83
CA VAL A 324 19.56 -1.18 -5.51
C VAL A 324 18.78 -2.34 -4.93
N LEU A 325 17.60 -2.04 -4.38
CA LEU A 325 16.77 -3.02 -3.71
C LEU A 325 15.55 -3.35 -4.57
N ASP A 326 15.47 -4.59 -4.98
CA ASP A 326 14.36 -5.16 -5.74
C ASP A 326 13.45 -6.03 -4.84
N ARG A 327 12.14 -5.85 -4.95
CA ARG A 327 11.15 -6.69 -4.29
C ARG A 327 10.70 -7.84 -5.19
N THR A 328 11.65 -8.45 -5.85
CA THR A 328 11.47 -9.58 -6.76
C THR A 328 12.73 -10.42 -6.81
N LYS A 329 12.64 -11.60 -7.42
CA LYS A 329 13.78 -12.45 -7.75
C LYS A 329 13.63 -12.93 -9.19
N GLU A 330 14.59 -12.57 -10.04
CA GLU A 330 14.68 -13.07 -11.42
C GLU A 330 15.72 -14.18 -11.49
N SER A 331 15.26 -15.43 -11.42
CA SER A 331 16.15 -16.60 -11.40
C SER A 331 16.93 -16.75 -12.71
N GLY A 332 18.26 -16.81 -12.62
CA GLY A 332 19.14 -16.96 -13.78
C GLY A 332 19.59 -15.65 -14.42
N ALA A 333 19.07 -14.50 -14.00
CA ALA A 333 19.56 -13.19 -14.45
C ALA A 333 20.85 -12.79 -13.70
N LEU A 334 21.62 -11.86 -14.29
CA LEU A 334 22.78 -11.26 -13.62
C LEU A 334 22.42 -10.36 -12.43
N GLY A 335 21.16 -10.01 -12.32
CA GLY A 335 20.59 -9.22 -11.24
C GLY A 335 19.11 -8.97 -11.49
N GLU A 336 18.45 -8.39 -10.53
CA GLU A 336 17.02 -8.07 -10.57
C GLU A 336 16.78 -6.85 -11.48
N PRO A 337 15.55 -6.64 -11.98
CA PRO A 337 15.26 -5.66 -13.03
C PRO A 337 15.67 -4.22 -12.72
N LEU A 338 15.38 -3.72 -11.52
CA LEU A 338 15.75 -2.34 -11.15
C LEU A 338 17.27 -2.20 -11.03
N TYR A 339 17.94 -3.19 -10.43
CA TYR A 339 19.41 -3.21 -10.33
C TYR A 339 20.06 -3.14 -11.71
N LEU A 340 19.57 -3.90 -12.69
CA LEU A 340 20.10 -3.90 -14.05
C LEU A 340 19.93 -2.54 -14.72
N ASP A 341 18.75 -1.92 -14.63
CA ASP A 341 18.48 -0.62 -15.24
C ASP A 341 19.32 0.50 -14.61
N VAL A 342 19.44 0.53 -13.28
CA VAL A 342 20.28 1.51 -12.56
C VAL A 342 21.75 1.32 -12.91
N SER A 343 22.24 0.08 -12.95
CA SER A 343 23.62 -0.23 -13.33
C SER A 343 23.92 0.20 -14.75
N ALA A 344 23.03 -0.07 -15.70
CA ALA A 344 23.17 0.34 -17.09
C ALA A 344 23.19 1.87 -17.24
N ALA A 345 22.31 2.59 -16.54
CA ALA A 345 22.25 4.05 -16.57
C ALA A 345 23.53 4.68 -16.01
N LEU A 346 24.03 4.19 -14.89
CA LEU A 346 25.27 4.67 -14.27
C LEU A 346 26.50 4.37 -15.15
N PHE A 347 26.55 3.18 -15.74
CA PHE A 347 27.63 2.79 -16.67
C PHE A 347 27.64 3.68 -17.90
N ALA A 348 26.50 3.89 -18.55
CA ALA A 348 26.38 4.76 -19.72
C ALA A 348 26.78 6.22 -19.43
N ALA A 349 26.55 6.69 -18.20
CA ALA A 349 26.95 8.03 -17.76
C ALA A 349 28.40 8.13 -17.27
N GLY A 350 29.18 7.05 -17.30
CA GLY A 350 30.56 7.01 -16.82
C GLY A 350 30.70 7.23 -15.29
N ARG A 351 29.64 6.98 -14.51
CA ARG A 351 29.66 7.11 -13.03
C ARG A 351 30.43 5.93 -12.42
N THR A 352 31.37 6.22 -11.54
CA THR A 352 32.28 5.24 -10.92
C THR A 352 31.78 4.67 -9.57
N ALA A 353 30.53 4.91 -9.22
CA ALA A 353 29.96 4.37 -7.99
C ALA A 353 29.94 2.83 -8.00
N LYS A 354 30.26 2.21 -6.86
CA LYS A 354 30.08 0.77 -6.67
C LYS A 354 28.58 0.47 -6.49
N VAL A 355 28.02 -0.37 -7.34
CA VAL A 355 26.59 -0.74 -7.31
C VAL A 355 26.45 -2.18 -6.85
N CYS A 356 25.59 -2.42 -5.87
CA CYS A 356 25.23 -3.73 -5.33
C CYS A 356 23.73 -3.98 -5.49
N GLY A 357 23.32 -5.24 -5.70
CA GLY A 357 21.92 -5.65 -5.83
C GLY A 357 21.40 -6.33 -4.58
N GLY A 358 20.27 -5.91 -4.05
CA GLY A 358 19.64 -6.51 -2.88
C GLY A 358 18.22 -6.99 -3.14
N ARG A 359 17.86 -8.15 -2.60
CA ARG A 359 16.49 -8.68 -2.61
C ARG A 359 15.88 -8.57 -1.23
N TYR A 360 14.64 -8.08 -1.17
CA TYR A 360 13.89 -7.92 0.08
C TYR A 360 12.39 -8.15 -0.12
N GLY A 361 11.68 -8.46 0.93
CA GLY A 361 10.23 -8.31 1.03
C GLY A 361 9.39 -9.23 0.14
N LEU A 362 9.96 -10.30 -0.47
CA LEU A 362 9.20 -11.25 -1.29
C LEU A 362 8.08 -11.89 -0.46
N GLY A 363 6.91 -12.06 -1.06
CA GLY A 363 5.74 -12.62 -0.38
C GLY A 363 5.36 -11.85 0.88
N SER A 364 5.46 -10.53 0.88
CA SER A 364 5.21 -9.63 2.03
C SER A 364 6.07 -9.90 3.26
N LYS A 365 7.27 -10.49 3.09
CA LYS A 365 8.24 -10.52 4.20
C LYS A 365 8.50 -9.10 4.68
N GLU A 366 8.50 -8.88 5.99
CA GLU A 366 8.71 -7.55 6.59
C GLU A 366 10.01 -6.90 6.09
N PHE A 367 9.94 -5.57 5.95
CA PHE A 367 11.09 -4.73 5.68
C PHE A 367 11.13 -3.58 6.68
N THR A 368 11.97 -3.74 7.71
CA THR A 368 12.03 -2.87 8.89
C THR A 368 13.17 -1.86 8.81
N PRO A 369 13.15 -0.80 9.63
CA PRO A 369 14.28 0.13 9.75
C PRO A 369 15.62 -0.54 10.08
N ALA A 370 15.62 -1.60 10.89
CA ALA A 370 16.82 -2.38 11.20
C ALA A 370 17.43 -3.03 9.94
N MET A 371 16.57 -3.52 9.04
CA MET A 371 17.00 -4.08 7.75
C MET A 371 17.59 -3.02 6.83
N VAL A 372 16.98 -1.84 6.77
CA VAL A 372 17.49 -0.69 6.00
C VAL A 372 18.87 -0.27 6.53
N LYS A 373 19.02 -0.18 7.86
CA LYS A 373 20.32 0.12 8.48
C LYS A 373 21.36 -0.93 8.10
N ALA A 374 21.01 -2.21 8.18
CA ALA A 374 21.92 -3.30 7.81
C ALA A 374 22.42 -3.16 6.35
N VAL A 375 21.56 -2.71 5.43
CA VAL A 375 21.98 -2.44 4.04
C VAL A 375 22.95 -1.28 3.97
N PHE A 376 22.71 -0.16 4.68
CA PHE A 376 23.64 0.97 4.72
C PHE A 376 25.00 0.59 5.32
N ASP A 377 25.00 -0.22 6.38
CA ASP A 377 26.23 -0.69 7.04
C ASP A 377 27.01 -1.63 6.09
N ALA A 378 26.34 -2.56 5.43
CA ALA A 378 26.97 -3.50 4.49
C ALA A 378 27.64 -2.80 3.30
N LEU A 379 27.12 -1.66 2.87
CA LEU A 379 27.73 -0.88 1.79
C LEU A 379 29.17 -0.43 2.09
N ASP A 380 29.61 -0.39 3.33
CA ASP A 380 30.99 -0.01 3.68
C ASP A 380 32.02 -1.03 3.21
N THR A 381 31.65 -2.30 3.10
CA THR A 381 32.53 -3.41 2.76
C THR A 381 32.22 -4.07 1.41
N MET A 382 31.01 -3.88 0.87
CA MET A 382 30.59 -4.52 -0.38
C MET A 382 31.35 -4.01 -1.59
N GLU A 383 31.67 -4.93 -2.50
CA GLU A 383 32.26 -4.63 -3.81
C GLU A 383 31.15 -4.51 -4.88
N ALA A 384 31.50 -3.84 -6.00
CA ALA A 384 30.60 -3.68 -7.13
C ALA A 384 30.16 -5.05 -7.68
N GLY A 385 28.88 -5.19 -8.01
CA GLY A 385 28.30 -6.43 -8.55
C GLY A 385 27.97 -7.49 -7.49
N GLN A 386 28.24 -7.25 -6.21
CA GLN A 386 27.80 -8.17 -5.17
C GLN A 386 26.28 -8.13 -4.97
N HIS A 387 25.72 -9.29 -4.68
CA HIS A 387 24.30 -9.46 -4.38
C HIS A 387 24.09 -9.94 -2.95
N PHE A 388 22.96 -9.53 -2.36
CA PHE A 388 22.59 -9.92 -1.01
C PHE A 388 21.06 -10.09 -0.87
N THR A 389 20.66 -10.71 0.23
CA THR A 389 19.28 -10.72 0.71
C THR A 389 19.20 -10.06 2.08
N VAL A 390 18.06 -9.51 2.44
CA VAL A 390 17.80 -8.94 3.75
C VAL A 390 16.41 -9.34 4.25
N GLY A 391 16.33 -9.69 5.54
CA GLY A 391 15.08 -10.07 6.20
C GLY A 391 14.77 -11.56 6.22
N ILE A 392 15.68 -12.41 5.75
CA ILE A 392 15.64 -13.87 5.85
C ILE A 392 16.97 -14.40 6.34
N ASP A 393 17.00 -15.67 6.74
CA ASP A 393 18.21 -16.45 6.95
C ASP A 393 18.38 -17.38 5.75
N ASP A 394 19.34 -17.05 4.88
CA ASP A 394 19.70 -17.88 3.74
C ASP A 394 20.82 -18.84 4.16
N ASP A 395 20.44 -20.02 4.59
CA ASP A 395 21.33 -21.10 5.02
C ASP A 395 21.90 -21.95 3.87
N VAL A 396 21.57 -21.61 2.62
CA VAL A 396 22.00 -22.31 1.41
C VAL A 396 23.11 -21.55 0.68
N THR A 397 22.90 -20.27 0.36
CA THR A 397 23.87 -19.45 -0.38
C THR A 397 24.52 -18.37 0.47
N HIS A 398 24.09 -18.22 1.73
CA HIS A 398 24.65 -17.31 2.73
C HIS A 398 24.74 -15.85 2.30
N LEU A 399 23.72 -15.38 1.54
CA LEU A 399 23.67 -14.00 1.03
C LEU A 399 22.97 -13.04 1.99
N SER A 400 22.44 -13.52 3.12
CA SER A 400 21.67 -12.71 4.05
C SER A 400 22.57 -11.76 4.86
N LEU A 401 22.17 -10.50 4.94
CA LEU A 401 22.81 -9.51 5.79
C LEU A 401 22.45 -9.75 7.26
N PRO A 402 23.43 -9.60 8.18
CA PRO A 402 23.15 -9.60 9.62
C PRO A 402 22.34 -8.35 9.98
N ILE A 403 21.36 -8.51 10.88
CA ILE A 403 20.43 -7.45 11.29
C ILE A 403 20.58 -7.21 12.79
N ASP A 404 20.79 -5.95 13.19
CA ASP A 404 20.68 -5.56 14.59
C ASP A 404 19.19 -5.44 14.97
N ALA A 405 18.67 -6.47 15.63
CA ALA A 405 17.27 -6.52 16.07
C ALA A 405 16.89 -5.45 17.12
N HIS A 406 17.90 -4.77 17.74
CA HIS A 406 17.67 -3.71 18.72
C HIS A 406 17.51 -2.32 18.07
N PHE A 407 17.91 -2.17 16.82
CA PHE A 407 17.74 -0.89 16.12
C PHE A 407 16.26 -0.60 15.86
N ALA A 408 15.78 0.51 16.37
CA ALA A 408 14.43 1.01 16.15
C ALA A 408 14.44 2.53 15.96
N LEU A 409 13.49 3.02 15.17
CA LEU A 409 13.34 4.47 15.01
C LEU A 409 12.67 5.09 16.24
N PRO A 410 13.06 6.33 16.61
CA PRO A 410 12.36 7.06 17.67
C PRO A 410 10.92 7.33 17.27
N ASN A 411 10.00 7.11 18.21
CA ASN A 411 8.55 7.23 18.00
C ASN A 411 8.07 8.65 18.39
N GLU A 412 8.64 9.68 17.77
CA GLU A 412 8.30 11.06 18.09
C GLU A 412 6.89 11.42 17.66
N GLY A 413 5.99 11.64 18.63
CA GLY A 413 4.62 12.13 18.38
C GLY A 413 3.65 11.12 17.76
N VAL A 414 4.02 9.83 17.69
CA VAL A 414 3.16 8.75 17.20
C VAL A 414 2.87 7.74 18.31
N THR A 415 1.60 7.53 18.62
CA THR A 415 1.17 6.45 19.51
C THR A 415 0.96 5.18 18.72
N SER A 416 1.64 4.11 19.10
CA SER A 416 1.56 2.79 18.48
C SER A 416 0.70 1.85 19.32
N CYS A 417 -0.33 1.24 18.73
CA CYS A 417 -1.26 0.35 19.42
C CYS A 417 -1.29 -1.02 18.73
N LYS A 418 -1.33 -2.09 19.53
CA LYS A 418 -1.51 -3.48 19.05
C LYS A 418 -2.71 -4.12 19.72
N PHE A 419 -3.51 -4.82 18.92
CA PHE A 419 -4.68 -5.53 19.43
C PHE A 419 -4.62 -6.98 18.97
N PHE A 420 -4.72 -7.90 19.91
CA PHE A 420 -4.77 -9.34 19.67
C PHE A 420 -6.21 -9.83 19.79
N GLY A 421 -6.69 -10.49 18.74
CA GLY A 421 -8.04 -11.06 18.67
C GLY A 421 -8.08 -12.32 17.81
N LEU A 422 -9.25 -12.90 17.65
CA LEU A 422 -9.50 -14.03 16.76
C LEU A 422 -10.15 -13.56 15.45
N GLY A 423 -9.97 -14.36 14.39
CA GLY A 423 -10.40 -13.98 13.04
C GLY A 423 -11.89 -13.66 12.85
N ALA A 424 -12.76 -14.12 13.75
CA ALA A 424 -14.22 -13.93 13.68
C ALA A 424 -14.82 -13.19 14.87
N ASP A 425 -14.00 -12.69 15.80
CA ASP A 425 -14.49 -12.03 17.05
C ASP A 425 -14.89 -10.57 16.87
N GLY A 426 -14.71 -10.00 15.66
CA GLY A 426 -15.06 -8.63 15.32
C GLY A 426 -14.03 -7.57 15.73
N THR A 427 -12.90 -7.95 16.36
CA THR A 427 -11.81 -7.03 16.76
C THR A 427 -11.31 -6.17 15.58
N VAL A 428 -11.10 -6.78 14.42
CA VAL A 428 -10.67 -6.07 13.20
C VAL A 428 -11.69 -5.02 12.77
N GLY A 429 -12.97 -5.38 12.77
CA GLY A 429 -14.07 -4.46 12.42
C GLY A 429 -14.15 -3.27 13.37
N ALA A 430 -14.04 -3.51 14.67
CA ALA A 430 -14.02 -2.45 15.70
C ALA A 430 -12.84 -1.50 15.50
N ASN A 431 -11.63 -2.03 15.26
CA ASN A 431 -10.44 -1.23 15.05
C ASN A 431 -10.51 -0.41 13.74
N LYS A 432 -11.04 -0.97 12.64
CA LYS A 432 -11.33 -0.22 11.40
C LYS A 432 -12.29 0.94 11.66
N SER A 433 -13.35 0.70 12.43
CA SER A 433 -14.33 1.74 12.81
C SER A 433 -13.67 2.82 13.65
N ALA A 434 -12.89 2.46 14.67
CA ALA A 434 -12.17 3.41 15.53
C ALA A 434 -11.26 4.34 14.73
N ILE A 435 -10.46 3.81 13.83
CA ILE A 435 -9.56 4.59 12.96
C ILE A 435 -10.33 5.55 12.05
N LYS A 436 -11.40 5.08 11.41
CA LYS A 436 -12.24 5.94 10.55
C LYS A 436 -12.86 7.09 11.32
N MET A 437 -13.36 6.81 12.51
CA MET A 437 -13.96 7.82 13.39
C MET A 437 -12.94 8.85 13.85
N MET A 438 -11.78 8.40 14.34
CA MET A 438 -10.71 9.32 14.78
C MET A 438 -10.28 10.23 13.66
N SER A 439 -10.09 9.69 12.46
CA SER A 439 -9.69 10.49 11.31
C SER A 439 -10.75 11.48 10.82
N ALA A 440 -12.04 11.12 10.96
CA ALA A 440 -13.14 11.99 10.52
C ALA A 440 -13.38 13.18 11.45
N GLN A 441 -13.12 13.02 12.76
CA GLN A 441 -13.43 14.03 13.78
C GLN A 441 -12.18 14.73 14.34
N THR A 442 -10.99 14.40 13.85
CA THR A 442 -9.74 15.01 14.29
C THR A 442 -8.82 15.29 13.10
N ASP A 443 -7.86 16.20 13.27
CA ASP A 443 -6.79 16.41 12.30
C ASP A 443 -5.65 15.39 12.42
N ARG A 444 -5.83 14.35 13.26
CA ARG A 444 -4.81 13.33 13.45
C ARG A 444 -4.65 12.44 12.21
N GLN A 445 -3.41 12.15 11.93
CA GLN A 445 -3.03 11.13 10.95
C GLN A 445 -3.18 9.76 11.57
N VAL A 446 -3.67 8.83 10.77
CA VAL A 446 -3.91 7.45 11.20
C VAL A 446 -3.33 6.48 10.18
N GLN A 447 -2.78 5.39 10.68
CA GLN A 447 -2.36 4.24 9.88
C GLN A 447 -2.84 2.97 10.58
N ALA A 448 -3.49 2.07 9.86
CA ALA A 448 -3.89 0.78 10.39
C ALA A 448 -3.55 -0.34 9.42
N TYR A 449 -3.03 -1.42 9.96
CA TYR A 449 -2.75 -2.64 9.22
C TYR A 449 -3.22 -3.86 10.03
N PHE A 450 -3.84 -4.83 9.33
CA PHE A 450 -4.41 -6.02 9.96
C PHE A 450 -3.66 -7.25 9.44
N ALA A 451 -2.85 -7.83 10.32
CA ALA A 451 -2.13 -9.07 10.04
C ALA A 451 -3.01 -10.28 10.41
N TYR A 452 -3.14 -11.21 9.49
CA TYR A 452 -3.86 -12.46 9.69
C TYR A 452 -2.86 -13.62 9.65
N ASP A 453 -3.04 -14.62 10.53
CA ASP A 453 -2.36 -15.89 10.35
C ASP A 453 -2.93 -16.59 9.10
N SER A 454 -2.06 -17.05 8.22
CA SER A 454 -2.44 -17.74 6.98
C SER A 454 -3.10 -19.11 7.22
N LYS A 455 -3.08 -19.63 8.44
CA LYS A 455 -3.74 -20.87 8.83
C LYS A 455 -5.24 -20.67 8.99
N LYS A 456 -6.04 -21.35 8.17
CA LYS A 456 -7.49 -21.14 7.98
C LYS A 456 -8.40 -21.43 9.19
N SER A 457 -7.96 -21.99 10.29
CA SER A 457 -8.81 -22.24 11.45
C SER A 457 -8.06 -22.04 12.75
N GLY A 458 -8.61 -21.21 13.63
CA GLY A 458 -8.05 -20.92 14.95
C GLY A 458 -6.88 -19.95 14.97
N GLY A 459 -6.56 -19.29 13.82
CA GLY A 459 -5.52 -18.27 13.75
C GLY A 459 -5.93 -16.99 14.49
N TYR A 460 -4.99 -16.36 15.18
CA TYR A 460 -5.19 -15.07 15.79
C TYR A 460 -4.95 -13.94 14.77
N THR A 461 -5.56 -12.80 15.02
CA THR A 461 -5.35 -11.57 14.24
C THR A 461 -4.63 -10.54 15.09
N VAL A 462 -3.76 -9.76 14.46
CA VAL A 462 -3.10 -8.63 15.10
C VAL A 462 -3.42 -7.35 14.34
N SER A 463 -4.08 -6.42 15.02
CA SER A 463 -4.29 -5.08 14.48
C SER A 463 -3.15 -4.17 14.92
N HIS A 464 -2.52 -3.50 13.98
CA HIS A 464 -1.45 -2.52 14.19
C HIS A 464 -1.98 -1.14 13.86
N LEU A 465 -2.11 -0.27 14.84
CA LEU A 465 -2.60 1.09 14.66
C LEU A 465 -1.52 2.10 15.08
N ARG A 466 -1.32 3.12 14.24
CA ARG A 466 -0.50 4.29 14.56
C ARG A 466 -1.32 5.55 14.44
N ILE A 467 -1.17 6.45 15.40
CA ILE A 467 -1.95 7.68 15.53
C ILE A 467 -0.97 8.80 15.84
N GLY A 468 -0.94 9.84 15.02
CA GLY A 468 0.02 10.95 15.16
C GLY A 468 -0.53 12.29 14.67
N ALA A 469 0.23 13.35 14.88
CA ALA A 469 -0.10 14.69 14.36
C ALA A 469 0.42 14.90 12.93
N ALA A 470 1.50 14.19 12.55
CA ALA A 470 2.13 14.29 11.23
C ALA A 470 1.85 13.01 10.40
N PRO A 471 2.00 13.06 9.05
CA PRO A 471 1.85 11.90 8.19
C PRO A 471 2.73 10.72 8.64
N ILE A 472 2.14 9.55 8.73
CA ILE A 472 2.79 8.32 9.20
C ILE A 472 3.33 7.56 7.99
N ARG A 473 4.64 7.38 7.93
CA ARG A 473 5.36 6.72 6.83
C ARG A 473 6.07 5.46 7.31
N ALA A 474 5.32 4.56 7.93
CA ALA A 474 5.84 3.37 8.58
C ALA A 474 5.16 2.10 8.05
N PRO A 475 5.41 1.70 6.77
CA PRO A 475 4.80 0.51 6.18
C PRO A 475 5.49 -0.79 6.68
N TYR A 476 5.59 -0.94 8.00
CA TYR A 476 6.08 -2.13 8.69
C TYR A 476 5.29 -2.37 9.97
N LEU A 477 5.30 -3.59 10.46
CA LEU A 477 4.54 -3.98 11.65
C LEU A 477 5.09 -3.31 12.92
N ILE A 478 4.22 -3.06 13.88
CA ILE A 478 4.62 -2.56 15.20
C ILE A 478 5.27 -3.72 15.97
N GLY A 479 6.53 -3.60 16.31
CA GLY A 479 7.22 -4.55 17.17
C GLY A 479 6.71 -4.44 18.61
N GLN A 480 7.01 -3.31 19.26
CA GLN A 480 6.54 -2.97 20.60
C GLN A 480 5.60 -1.77 20.55
N ALA A 481 4.50 -1.81 21.29
CA ALA A 481 3.43 -0.82 21.28
C ALA A 481 3.41 0.01 22.56
N ASP A 482 2.98 1.26 22.44
CA ASP A 482 2.65 2.12 23.59
C ASP A 482 1.39 1.64 24.29
N PHE A 483 0.45 1.07 23.53
CA PHE A 483 -0.79 0.45 24.01
C PHE A 483 -0.97 -0.95 23.43
N LEU A 484 -1.19 -1.93 24.29
CA LEU A 484 -1.43 -3.33 23.95
C LEU A 484 -2.82 -3.72 24.45
N ALA A 485 -3.68 -4.27 23.60
CA ALA A 485 -4.92 -4.91 24.03
C ALA A 485 -4.96 -6.40 23.65
N CYS A 486 -5.42 -7.24 24.59
CA CYS A 486 -5.70 -8.64 24.34
C CYS A 486 -7.19 -8.91 24.56
N HIS A 487 -7.93 -9.10 23.46
CA HIS A 487 -9.38 -9.28 23.47
C HIS A 487 -9.79 -10.70 23.85
N GLN A 488 -8.89 -11.67 23.63
CA GLN A 488 -9.18 -13.07 23.88
C GLN A 488 -8.28 -13.61 25.00
N PRO A 489 -8.86 -14.10 26.10
CA PRO A 489 -8.09 -14.60 27.23
C PRO A 489 -7.10 -15.72 26.88
N THR A 490 -7.45 -16.59 25.94
CA THR A 490 -6.59 -17.70 25.49
C THR A 490 -5.28 -17.23 24.85
N LEU A 491 -5.27 -16.02 24.25
CA LEU A 491 -4.08 -15.45 23.59
C LEU A 491 -3.05 -14.89 24.59
N MET A 492 -3.44 -14.66 25.85
CA MET A 492 -2.53 -14.13 26.88
C MET A 492 -1.32 -15.04 27.14
N ASN A 493 -1.41 -16.32 26.80
CA ASN A 493 -0.32 -17.28 26.92
C ASN A 493 0.74 -17.18 25.81
N LEU A 494 0.48 -16.43 24.74
CA LEU A 494 1.40 -16.31 23.62
C LEU A 494 2.59 -15.39 23.99
N ASP A 495 3.78 -15.85 23.67
CA ASP A 495 5.03 -15.10 23.88
C ASP A 495 5.02 -13.74 23.18
N VAL A 496 4.42 -13.69 22.00
CA VAL A 496 4.32 -12.46 21.22
C VAL A 496 3.50 -11.39 21.93
N VAL A 497 2.46 -11.76 22.72
CA VAL A 497 1.69 -10.82 23.54
C VAL A 497 2.57 -10.24 24.64
N ALA A 498 3.27 -11.12 25.39
CA ALA A 498 4.15 -10.69 26.47
C ALA A 498 5.30 -9.78 26.03
N GLN A 499 5.78 -9.93 24.78
CA GLN A 499 6.90 -9.15 24.22
C GLN A 499 6.47 -7.84 23.53
N SER A 500 5.18 -7.65 23.28
CA SER A 500 4.67 -6.58 22.41
C SER A 500 4.45 -5.23 23.09
N VAL A 501 4.62 -5.08 24.40
CA VAL A 501 4.48 -3.78 25.09
C VAL A 501 5.84 -3.11 25.31
N LYS A 502 5.91 -1.80 25.11
CA LYS A 502 7.10 -0.97 25.43
C LYS A 502 7.27 -0.82 26.96
N PRO A 503 8.49 -0.51 27.43
CA PRO A 503 8.68 -0.01 28.77
C PRO A 503 7.77 1.22 29.05
N GLY A 504 7.05 1.19 30.19
CA GLY A 504 6.08 2.23 30.54
C GLY A 504 4.78 2.26 29.74
N GLY A 505 4.59 1.31 28.82
CA GLY A 505 3.37 1.22 28.00
C GLY A 505 2.14 0.76 28.80
N THR A 506 0.98 0.77 28.15
CA THR A 506 -0.30 0.35 28.74
C THR A 506 -0.76 -0.98 28.18
N VAL A 507 -1.21 -1.88 29.04
CA VAL A 507 -1.78 -3.18 28.68
C VAL A 507 -3.25 -3.23 29.13
N LEU A 508 -4.16 -3.58 28.22
CA LEU A 508 -5.57 -3.83 28.47
C LEU A 508 -5.90 -5.31 28.20
N LEU A 509 -6.43 -6.00 29.18
CA LEU A 509 -6.83 -7.39 29.06
C LEU A 509 -8.35 -7.53 29.18
N ASN A 510 -8.95 -8.33 28.30
CA ASN A 510 -10.26 -8.91 28.59
C ASN A 510 -10.04 -10.05 29.58
N LEU A 511 -10.39 -9.84 30.81
CA LEU A 511 -10.13 -10.76 31.93
C LEU A 511 -11.43 -11.13 32.63
N PRO A 512 -12.07 -12.27 32.29
CA PRO A 512 -13.24 -12.79 32.98
C PRO A 512 -12.98 -13.01 34.46
N ASP A 513 -14.01 -12.82 35.30
CA ASP A 513 -13.91 -13.03 36.75
C ASP A 513 -13.41 -14.45 37.08
N GLY A 514 -12.45 -14.53 38.01
CA GLY A 514 -11.84 -15.77 38.45
C GLY A 514 -10.70 -16.28 37.52
N MET A 515 -10.41 -15.59 36.45
CA MET A 515 -9.28 -15.95 35.59
C MET A 515 -7.99 -15.27 36.04
N GLU A 516 -6.89 -16.03 36.12
CA GLU A 516 -5.59 -15.49 36.48
C GLU A 516 -4.80 -15.07 35.23
N ILE A 517 -4.04 -13.98 35.35
CA ILE A 517 -3.11 -13.54 34.30
C ILE A 517 -1.91 -14.51 34.26
N PRO A 518 -1.55 -15.05 33.10
CA PRO A 518 -0.41 -15.97 32.98
C PRO A 518 0.86 -15.38 33.58
N ALA A 519 1.56 -16.16 34.40
CA ALA A 519 2.76 -15.72 35.14
C ALA A 519 3.86 -15.11 34.22
N LYS A 520 3.98 -15.60 32.98
CA LYS A 520 4.92 -15.07 31.99
C LYS A 520 4.53 -13.65 31.56
N LEU A 521 3.24 -13.41 31.28
CA LEU A 521 2.73 -12.09 30.89
C LEU A 521 2.88 -11.12 32.06
N ARG A 522 2.47 -11.50 33.27
CA ARG A 522 2.63 -10.69 34.49
C ARG A 522 4.08 -10.28 34.73
N ARG A 523 5.03 -11.22 34.67
CA ARG A 523 6.47 -10.91 34.79
C ARG A 523 6.97 -9.96 33.69
N SER A 524 6.47 -10.11 32.47
CA SER A 524 6.87 -9.22 31.36
C SER A 524 6.36 -7.80 31.57
N ILE A 525 5.11 -7.64 32.03
CA ILE A 525 4.50 -6.34 32.34
C ILE A 525 5.27 -5.66 33.47
N ALA A 526 5.53 -6.38 34.58
CA ALA A 526 6.29 -5.87 35.71
C ALA A 526 7.73 -5.45 35.31
N LYS A 527 8.45 -6.29 34.57
CA LYS A 527 9.81 -5.98 34.09
C LYS A 527 9.87 -4.71 33.25
N ARG A 528 8.80 -4.39 32.54
CA ARG A 528 8.70 -3.20 31.68
C ARG A 528 8.07 -2.00 32.37
N HIS A 529 7.69 -2.14 33.63
CA HIS A 529 6.93 -1.10 34.36
C HIS A 529 5.71 -0.62 33.57
N ALA A 530 5.03 -1.55 32.87
CA ALA A 530 3.87 -1.22 32.06
C ALA A 530 2.61 -1.14 32.96
N LEU A 531 1.70 -0.23 32.63
CA LEU A 531 0.43 -0.08 33.33
C LEU A 531 -0.53 -1.19 32.90
N LEU A 532 -1.12 -1.89 33.85
CA LEU A 532 -2.04 -2.99 33.58
C LEU A 532 -3.48 -2.61 33.92
N TYR A 533 -4.37 -2.77 32.97
CA TYR A 533 -5.81 -2.60 33.11
C TYR A 533 -6.53 -3.87 32.69
N ALA A 534 -7.62 -4.19 33.38
CA ALA A 534 -8.48 -5.31 33.03
C ALA A 534 -9.96 -4.87 33.02
N ILE A 535 -10.70 -5.55 32.14
CA ILE A 535 -12.14 -5.41 32.02
C ILE A 535 -12.74 -6.79 31.73
N ASP A 536 -13.83 -7.17 32.42
CA ASP A 536 -14.61 -8.35 32.03
C ASP A 536 -15.61 -7.94 30.94
N ALA A 537 -15.13 -7.92 29.71
CA ALA A 537 -15.93 -7.53 28.57
C ALA A 537 -16.99 -8.59 28.20
N ASP A 538 -16.77 -9.86 28.56
CA ASP A 538 -17.73 -10.94 28.37
C ASP A 538 -18.95 -10.77 29.31
N ALA A 539 -18.72 -10.47 30.58
CA ALA A 539 -19.81 -10.17 31.56
C ALA A 539 -20.60 -8.92 31.14
N ILE A 540 -19.91 -7.85 30.70
CA ILE A 540 -20.58 -6.62 30.22
C ILE A 540 -21.43 -6.93 28.98
N ALA A 541 -20.92 -7.69 28.02
CA ALA A 541 -21.67 -8.07 26.83
C ALA A 541 -22.92 -8.91 27.19
N ALA A 542 -22.78 -9.86 28.11
CA ALA A 542 -23.90 -10.67 28.59
C ALA A 542 -24.94 -9.83 29.29
N GLN A 543 -24.54 -8.95 30.21
CA GLN A 543 -25.44 -8.04 30.96
C GLN A 543 -26.22 -7.10 30.02
N CYS A 544 -25.58 -6.63 28.94
CA CYS A 544 -26.20 -5.73 27.98
C CYS A 544 -26.98 -6.44 26.87
N GLY A 545 -27.07 -7.77 26.87
CA GLY A 545 -27.80 -8.55 25.87
C GLY A 545 -27.08 -8.64 24.52
N LEU A 546 -25.75 -8.45 24.50
CA LEU A 546 -24.91 -8.51 23.29
C LEU A 546 -24.36 -9.92 23.03
N GLY A 547 -24.61 -10.89 23.91
CA GLY A 547 -24.02 -12.24 23.86
C GLY A 547 -22.50 -12.17 23.98
N GLY A 548 -21.76 -12.85 23.09
CA GLY A 548 -20.29 -12.83 23.11
C GLY A 548 -19.66 -11.65 22.35
N ARG A 549 -20.38 -10.58 22.06
CA ARG A 549 -19.88 -9.43 21.28
C ARG A 549 -19.24 -8.39 22.18
N ILE A 550 -17.98 -8.58 22.51
CA ILE A 550 -17.20 -7.76 23.45
C ILE A 550 -16.64 -6.46 22.86
N ASN A 551 -16.76 -6.27 21.54
CA ASN A 551 -16.04 -5.21 20.84
C ASN A 551 -16.34 -3.80 21.33
N THR A 552 -17.61 -3.51 21.64
CA THR A 552 -18.02 -2.18 22.14
C THR A 552 -17.39 -1.90 23.51
N ALA A 553 -17.34 -2.89 24.40
CA ALA A 553 -16.71 -2.75 25.71
C ALA A 553 -15.20 -2.50 25.60
N MET A 554 -14.50 -3.34 24.80
CA MET A 554 -13.06 -3.19 24.59
C MET A 554 -12.68 -1.88 23.89
N GLN A 555 -13.48 -1.44 22.91
CA GLN A 555 -13.29 -0.16 22.22
C GLN A 555 -13.51 1.03 23.19
N THR A 556 -14.50 0.95 24.05
CA THR A 556 -14.76 1.98 25.09
C THR A 556 -13.57 2.08 26.03
N ALA A 557 -13.07 0.97 26.54
CA ALA A 557 -11.88 0.93 27.39
C ALA A 557 -10.63 1.49 26.69
N PHE A 558 -10.44 1.17 25.41
CA PHE A 558 -9.35 1.74 24.59
C PHE A 558 -9.41 3.27 24.55
N PHE A 559 -10.56 3.84 24.22
CA PHE A 559 -10.72 5.30 24.15
C PHE A 559 -10.66 5.98 25.54
N GLN A 560 -11.01 5.26 26.60
CA GLN A 560 -10.90 5.77 27.97
C GLN A 560 -9.44 5.87 28.42
N LEU A 561 -8.63 4.86 28.12
CA LEU A 561 -7.21 4.80 28.48
C LEU A 561 -6.32 5.67 27.60
N ASN A 562 -6.76 6.00 26.40
CA ASN A 562 -6.00 6.82 25.47
C ASN A 562 -6.72 8.15 25.21
N ALA A 563 -6.27 9.20 25.87
CA ALA A 563 -6.86 10.54 25.82
C ALA A 563 -6.53 11.27 24.48
N PHE A 564 -6.77 10.63 23.33
CA PHE A 564 -6.61 11.26 22.01
C PHE A 564 -7.55 12.44 21.78
N LEU A 565 -8.67 12.45 22.52
CA LEU A 565 -9.76 13.43 22.44
C LEU A 565 -10.24 13.82 23.84
N PRO A 566 -10.81 15.02 24.02
CA PRO A 566 -11.56 15.37 25.23
C PRO A 566 -12.69 14.36 25.50
N GLU A 567 -13.02 14.15 26.77
CA GLU A 567 -13.97 13.11 27.19
C GLU A 567 -15.33 13.22 26.48
N LYS A 568 -15.92 14.42 26.41
CA LYS A 568 -17.20 14.63 25.71
C LYS A 568 -17.15 14.19 24.23
N GLN A 569 -16.05 14.49 23.54
CA GLN A 569 -15.88 14.09 22.14
C GLN A 569 -15.70 12.58 22.01
N ARG A 570 -15.02 11.92 22.96
CA ARG A 570 -14.88 10.46 22.97
C ARG A 570 -16.23 9.76 23.12
N GLN A 571 -17.07 10.23 24.07
CA GLN A 571 -18.40 9.68 24.28
C GLN A 571 -19.32 9.88 23.06
N GLN A 572 -19.28 11.07 22.46
CA GLN A 572 -20.04 11.37 21.24
C GLN A 572 -19.59 10.45 20.10
N LEU A 573 -18.28 10.32 19.89
CA LEU A 573 -17.68 9.48 18.85
C LEU A 573 -18.09 8.02 18.97
N LEU A 574 -18.05 7.46 20.18
CA LEU A 574 -18.50 6.10 20.46
C LEU A 574 -19.99 5.92 20.18
N THR A 575 -20.81 6.89 20.59
CA THR A 575 -22.26 6.87 20.34
C THR A 575 -22.58 6.89 18.86
N GLU A 576 -21.98 7.81 18.10
CA GLU A 576 -22.16 7.94 16.65
C GLU A 576 -21.68 6.68 15.90
N SER A 577 -20.59 6.07 16.38
CA SER A 577 -20.09 4.81 15.83
C SER A 577 -21.08 3.66 15.99
N VAL A 578 -21.64 3.53 17.16
CA VAL A 578 -22.66 2.51 17.45
C VAL A 578 -23.87 2.72 16.55
N GLN A 579 -24.34 3.97 16.42
CA GLN A 579 -25.46 4.30 15.53
C GLN A 579 -25.14 3.96 14.07
N ALA A 580 -23.98 4.36 13.55
CA ALA A 580 -23.58 4.07 12.19
C ALA A 580 -23.44 2.56 11.90
N ALA A 581 -22.87 1.81 12.86
CA ALA A 581 -22.60 0.38 12.68
C ALA A 581 -23.86 -0.49 12.82
N TYR A 582 -24.79 -0.09 13.68
CA TYR A 582 -25.90 -0.96 14.09
C TYR A 582 -27.30 -0.43 13.76
N ALA A 583 -27.47 0.78 13.18
CA ALA A 583 -28.78 1.32 12.84
C ALA A 583 -29.62 0.35 11.98
N LYS A 584 -29.00 -0.30 11.01
CA LYS A 584 -29.66 -1.30 10.14
C LYS A 584 -30.04 -2.61 10.86
N LYS A 585 -29.53 -2.84 12.07
CA LYS A 585 -29.80 -4.06 12.86
C LYS A 585 -30.94 -3.89 13.89
N GLY A 586 -31.52 -2.70 13.97
CA GLY A 586 -32.65 -2.37 14.79
C GLY A 586 -32.29 -1.61 16.09
N GLU A 587 -33.27 -0.88 16.64
CA GLU A 587 -33.10 0.02 17.79
C GLU A 587 -32.65 -0.72 19.06
N GLN A 588 -33.09 -1.95 19.28
CA GLN A 588 -32.68 -2.75 20.42
C GLN A 588 -31.18 -3.05 20.43
N VAL A 589 -30.60 -3.34 19.26
CA VAL A 589 -29.14 -3.60 19.14
C VAL A 589 -28.35 -2.32 19.39
N VAL A 590 -28.85 -1.18 18.92
CA VAL A 590 -28.23 0.13 19.15
C VAL A 590 -28.26 0.44 20.66
N ALA A 591 -29.44 0.31 21.31
CA ALA A 591 -29.59 0.57 22.74
C ALA A 591 -28.70 -0.34 23.61
N ALA A 592 -28.61 -1.62 23.28
CA ALA A 592 -27.71 -2.57 23.97
C ALA A 592 -26.23 -2.16 23.89
N ASN A 593 -25.76 -1.71 22.73
CA ASN A 593 -24.39 -1.23 22.56
C ASN A 593 -24.13 0.11 23.27
N LEU A 594 -25.10 1.03 23.29
CA LEU A 594 -25.00 2.28 24.06
C LEU A 594 -24.94 2.01 25.56
N ASN A 595 -25.72 1.04 26.06
CA ASN A 595 -25.63 0.60 27.44
C ASN A 595 -24.27 -0.02 27.77
N ALA A 596 -23.71 -0.83 26.85
CA ALA A 596 -22.37 -1.40 27.02
C ALA A 596 -21.29 -0.32 27.13
N ILE A 597 -21.39 0.81 26.40
CA ILE A 597 -20.50 1.96 26.58
C ILE A 597 -20.56 2.48 28.00
N ALA A 598 -21.77 2.76 28.52
CA ALA A 598 -21.97 3.32 29.86
C ALA A 598 -21.43 2.38 30.96
N VAL A 599 -21.72 1.08 30.86
CA VAL A 599 -21.26 0.07 31.82
C VAL A 599 -19.73 -0.08 31.77
N SER A 600 -19.12 -0.05 30.60
CA SER A 600 -17.67 -0.20 30.46
C SER A 600 -16.87 0.90 31.14
N TYR A 601 -17.38 2.14 31.18
CA TYR A 601 -16.75 3.25 31.90
C TYR A 601 -16.61 2.98 33.42
N THR A 602 -17.50 2.21 34.01
CA THR A 602 -17.52 1.93 35.47
C THR A 602 -16.79 0.63 35.84
N HIS A 603 -16.54 -0.25 34.87
CA HIS A 603 -15.98 -1.59 35.09
C HIS A 603 -14.51 -1.73 34.75
N LEU A 604 -13.88 -0.69 34.17
CA LEU A 604 -12.44 -0.69 33.89
C LEU A 604 -11.65 -0.59 35.19
N ARG A 605 -10.80 -1.57 35.47
CA ARG A 605 -10.00 -1.65 36.70
C ARG A 605 -8.52 -1.57 36.42
N ALA A 606 -7.79 -0.75 37.19
CA ALA A 606 -6.33 -0.82 37.24
C ALA A 606 -5.90 -2.02 38.08
N HIS A 607 -4.92 -2.76 37.63
CA HIS A 607 -4.31 -3.86 38.37
C HIS A 607 -2.89 -3.48 38.80
N GLU A 608 -2.59 -3.66 40.09
CA GLU A 608 -1.22 -3.52 40.58
C GLU A 608 -0.36 -4.67 40.05
N THR A 609 0.84 -4.33 39.59
CA THR A 609 1.84 -5.29 39.10
C THR A 609 2.95 -5.44 40.13
N GLU A 610 2.62 -6.08 41.29
CA GLU A 610 3.67 -6.53 42.23
C GLU A 610 4.40 -7.78 41.72
#